data_71ca89d057c27560a148875e53456060
#
_entry.id   71ca89d057c27560a148875e53456060
#
_cell.length_a   1.000
_cell.length_b   1.000
_cell.length_c   1.000
_cell.angle_alpha   90.00
_cell.angle_beta   90.00
_cell.angle_gamma   90.00
#
_symmetry.space_group_name_H-M   'P 1'
#
loop_
_entity.id
_entity.type
_entity.pdbx_description
1 polymer ?
#
loop_
_entity_poly.entity_id
_entity_poly.type
_entity_poly.pdbx_seq_one_letter_code
_entity_poly.pdbx_strand_id
1 'polypeptide(L)'
;MVLRLPDTGLHGNGVRPWAVVDSLLAAPSLAGLTDADLRQRAAAGELVDADGGPVNLDSPVTRPVSVYLYRDLPREFDVPFEMPILHLDDDLVVVDKPHFLATMPRGAHVAQTALVRLRRQLDSDEVAPAHRL
;
A
#
# COMPACT_ATOMS: atom_id res chain seq x y z
N MET A 1 2.04 -1.46 1.04
CA MET A 1 1.68 -2.61 1.89
C MET A 1 2.16 -2.32 3.30
N VAL A 2 1.32 -2.55 4.30
CA VAL A 2 1.66 -2.37 5.72
C VAL A 2 1.99 -3.73 6.32
N LEU A 3 3.13 -3.83 6.97
CA LEU A 3 3.58 -5.01 7.71
C LEU A 3 3.69 -4.65 9.18
N ARG A 4 2.96 -5.37 10.00
CA ARG A 4 3.08 -5.26 11.45
C ARG A 4 4.00 -6.38 11.93
N LEU A 5 5.21 -6.02 12.29
CA LEU A 5 6.17 -6.97 12.83
C LEU A 5 5.80 -7.27 14.27
N PRO A 6 5.60 -8.54 14.64
CA PRO A 6 5.35 -8.92 16.02
C PRO A 6 6.59 -8.62 16.87
N ASP A 7 6.35 -8.32 18.13
CA ASP A 7 7.40 -8.38 19.13
C ASP A 7 7.88 -9.85 19.23
N THR A 8 9.10 -10.08 18.80
CA THR A 8 9.74 -11.39 18.92
C THR A 8 10.31 -11.60 20.33
N GLY A 9 9.71 -10.95 21.32
CA GLY A 9 10.01 -10.89 22.73
C GLY A 9 11.17 -11.77 23.22
N LEU A 10 11.97 -11.29 24.11
CA LEU A 10 13.01 -12.04 24.81
C LEU A 10 12.48 -13.40 25.31
N HIS A 11 12.53 -14.41 24.46
CA HIS A 11 12.44 -15.77 24.96
C HIS A 11 13.67 -16.00 25.80
N GLY A 12 13.48 -16.30 27.09
CA GLY A 12 14.47 -16.33 28.16
C GLY A 12 15.65 -17.29 28.01
N ASN A 13 16.13 -17.56 26.83
CA ASN A 13 17.26 -18.44 26.52
C ASN A 13 18.38 -17.74 25.75
N GLY A 14 18.56 -16.43 25.87
CA GLY A 14 19.70 -15.75 25.22
C GLY A 14 19.65 -15.69 23.71
N VAL A 15 18.50 -15.93 23.11
CA VAL A 15 18.29 -15.79 21.68
C VAL A 15 18.31 -14.31 21.33
N ARG A 16 19.18 -13.93 20.42
CA ARG A 16 19.29 -12.58 19.91
C ARG A 16 17.94 -12.17 19.32
N PRO A 17 17.39 -10.98 19.63
CA PRO A 17 16.15 -10.51 19.03
C PRO A 17 16.33 -10.45 17.51
N TRP A 18 15.29 -10.83 16.77
CA TRP A 18 15.31 -10.76 15.32
C TRP A 18 15.50 -9.30 14.88
N ALA A 19 16.31 -9.11 13.87
CA ALA A 19 16.38 -7.82 13.19
C ALA A 19 15.10 -7.57 12.39
N VAL A 20 14.86 -6.33 12.04
CA VAL A 20 13.73 -5.97 11.17
C VAL A 20 13.76 -6.77 9.88
N VAL A 21 14.93 -6.93 9.26
CA VAL A 21 15.09 -7.68 8.02
C VAL A 21 14.68 -9.14 8.17
N ASP A 22 15.05 -9.80 9.26
CA ASP A 22 14.70 -11.21 9.52
C ASP A 22 13.18 -11.38 9.66
N SER A 23 12.55 -10.44 10.37
CA SER A 23 11.10 -10.40 10.54
C SER A 23 10.35 -10.16 9.23
N LEU A 24 10.90 -9.32 8.34
CA LEU A 24 10.34 -9.07 7.02
C LEU A 24 10.48 -10.31 6.12
N LEU A 25 11.63 -10.96 6.10
CA LEU A 25 11.87 -12.18 5.33
C LEU A 25 11.01 -13.36 5.79
N ALA A 26 10.65 -13.41 7.07
CA ALA A 26 9.74 -14.41 7.60
C ALA A 26 8.27 -14.15 7.26
N ALA A 27 7.91 -12.97 6.76
CA ALA A 27 6.53 -12.61 6.45
C ALA A 27 6.06 -13.30 5.15
N PRO A 28 4.98 -14.10 5.18
CA PRO A 28 4.48 -14.80 3.99
C PRO A 28 4.13 -13.86 2.82
N SER A 29 3.75 -12.62 3.12
CA SER A 29 3.42 -11.59 2.13
C SER A 29 4.63 -11.08 1.36
N LEU A 30 5.84 -11.38 1.81
CA LEU A 30 7.11 -11.01 1.18
C LEU A 30 7.88 -12.24 0.66
N ALA A 31 7.21 -13.40 0.58
CA ALA A 31 7.81 -14.60 0.03
C ALA A 31 8.37 -14.33 -1.37
N GLY A 32 9.65 -14.63 -1.55
CA GLY A 32 10.37 -14.37 -2.80
C GLY A 32 11.27 -13.13 -2.80
N LEU A 33 11.18 -12.25 -1.80
CA LEU A 33 12.16 -11.19 -1.63
C LEU A 33 13.38 -11.70 -0.86
N THR A 34 14.54 -11.20 -1.23
CA THR A 34 15.82 -11.47 -0.55
C THR A 34 16.21 -10.31 0.36
N ASP A 35 17.20 -10.52 1.22
CA ASP A 35 17.83 -9.44 2.02
C ASP A 35 18.32 -8.31 1.12
N ALA A 36 18.94 -8.64 -0.01
CA ALA A 36 19.43 -7.65 -0.96
C ALA A 36 18.29 -6.80 -1.55
N ASP A 37 17.15 -7.42 -1.88
CA ASP A 37 15.97 -6.71 -2.40
C ASP A 37 15.42 -5.74 -1.36
N LEU A 38 15.33 -6.15 -0.10
CA LEU A 38 14.83 -5.30 0.99
C LEU A 38 15.77 -4.11 1.24
N ARG A 39 17.09 -4.33 1.21
CA ARG A 39 18.09 -3.26 1.35
C ARG A 39 18.04 -2.28 0.18
N GLN A 40 17.90 -2.79 -1.03
CA GLN A 40 17.75 -1.94 -2.21
C GLN A 40 16.49 -1.07 -2.12
N ARG A 41 15.36 -1.64 -1.72
CA ARG A 41 14.10 -0.91 -1.52
C ARG A 41 14.18 0.13 -0.40
N ALA A 42 14.86 -0.22 0.70
CA ALA A 42 15.11 0.73 1.79
C ALA A 42 15.97 1.92 1.32
N ALA A 43 17.03 1.65 0.54
CA ALA A 43 17.88 2.68 -0.03
C ALA A 43 17.14 3.56 -1.06
N ALA A 44 16.15 3.01 -1.77
CA ALA A 44 15.28 3.75 -2.68
C ALA A 44 14.16 4.55 -1.98
N GLY A 45 14.05 4.46 -0.64
CA GLY A 45 12.95 5.09 0.11
C GLY A 45 11.59 4.39 -0.03
N GLU A 46 11.59 3.17 -0.54
CA GLU A 46 10.38 2.37 -0.72
C GLU A 46 9.99 1.56 0.53
N LEU A 47 10.82 1.60 1.56
CA LEU A 47 10.57 0.97 2.86
C LEU A 47 10.66 2.03 3.95
N VAL A 48 9.52 2.37 4.55
CA VAL A 48 9.40 3.46 5.52
C VAL A 48 8.68 3.01 6.80
N ASP A 49 8.91 3.71 7.88
CA ASP A 49 8.21 3.52 9.15
C ASP A 49 6.83 4.23 9.16
N ALA A 50 6.18 4.27 10.31
CA ALA A 50 4.86 4.88 10.48
C ALA A 50 4.85 6.40 10.28
N ASP A 51 5.99 7.04 10.45
CA ASP A 51 6.16 8.49 10.31
C ASP A 51 6.70 8.87 8.91
N GLY A 52 6.86 7.87 8.03
CA GLY A 52 7.42 8.04 6.69
C GLY A 52 8.95 8.12 6.66
N GLY A 53 9.61 7.86 7.78
CA GLY A 53 11.06 7.85 7.92
C GLY A 53 11.71 6.55 7.41
N PRO A 54 13.04 6.55 7.20
CA PRO A 54 13.76 5.37 6.76
C PRO A 54 13.79 4.28 7.84
N VAL A 55 13.54 3.04 7.44
CA VAL A 55 13.61 1.87 8.33
C VAL A 55 15.04 1.37 8.42
N ASN A 56 15.57 1.25 9.63
CA ASN A 56 16.83 0.56 9.86
C ASN A 56 16.59 -0.96 9.93
N LEU A 57 16.97 -1.65 8.86
CA LEU A 57 16.79 -3.10 8.69
C LEU A 57 17.54 -3.96 9.71
N ASP A 58 18.64 -3.45 10.26
CA ASP A 58 19.50 -4.17 11.20
C ASP A 58 19.09 -3.92 12.67
N SER A 59 18.13 -3.04 12.90
CA SER A 59 17.59 -2.79 14.25
C SER A 59 16.86 -4.00 14.81
N PRO A 60 17.03 -4.34 16.10
CA PRO A 60 16.30 -5.40 16.75
C PRO A 60 14.82 -5.01 16.92
N VAL A 61 13.92 -5.94 16.65
CA VAL A 61 12.49 -5.78 16.90
C VAL A 61 12.20 -6.10 18.36
N THR A 62 12.13 -5.07 19.19
CA THR A 62 11.86 -5.19 20.64
C THR A 62 10.42 -4.87 21.03
N ARG A 63 9.64 -4.38 20.07
CA ARG A 63 8.21 -4.05 20.22
C ARG A 63 7.52 -4.17 18.85
N PRO A 64 6.20 -4.31 18.79
CA PRO A 64 5.49 -4.30 17.51
C PRO A 64 5.78 -3.02 16.74
N VAL A 65 6.23 -3.16 15.50
CA VAL A 65 6.56 -2.05 14.60
C VAL A 65 5.75 -2.20 13.32
N SER A 66 5.21 -1.08 12.82
CA SER A 66 4.58 -1.03 11.50
C SER A 66 5.60 -0.55 10.48
N VAL A 67 5.74 -1.33 9.41
CA VAL A 67 6.63 -1.00 8.29
C VAL A 67 5.78 -0.94 7.03
N TYR A 68 5.99 0.09 6.23
CA TYR A 68 5.28 0.33 4.99
C TYR A 68 6.21 0.05 3.82
N LEU A 69 5.86 -0.91 3.00
CA LEU A 69 6.60 -1.24 1.79
C LEU A 69 5.81 -0.80 0.56
N TYR A 70 6.41 0.07 -0.23
CA TYR A 70 5.95 0.34 -1.59
C TYR A 70 6.29 -0.88 -2.45
N ARG A 71 5.30 -1.43 -3.10
CA ARG A 71 5.49 -2.58 -3.98
C ARG A 71 5.18 -2.21 -5.42
N ASP A 72 5.88 -2.83 -6.33
CA ASP A 72 5.53 -2.77 -7.73
C ASP A 72 4.15 -3.37 -7.93
N LEU A 73 3.27 -2.61 -8.53
CA LEU A 73 1.96 -3.11 -8.93
C LEU A 73 2.07 -3.69 -10.34
N PRO A 74 1.45 -4.85 -10.61
CA PRO A 74 1.35 -5.33 -11.97
C PRO A 74 0.67 -4.26 -12.82
N ARG A 75 1.06 -4.18 -14.10
CA ARG A 75 0.41 -3.26 -15.03
C ARG A 75 -1.07 -3.58 -15.08
N GLU A 76 -1.89 -2.61 -14.69
CA GLU A 76 -3.33 -2.73 -14.75
C GLU A 76 -3.79 -2.69 -16.20
N PHE A 77 -4.83 -3.48 -16.51
CA PHE A 77 -5.50 -3.36 -17.79
C PHE A 77 -6.16 -1.98 -17.88
N ASP A 78 -5.90 -1.31 -18.97
CA ASP A 78 -6.60 -0.07 -19.23
C ASP A 78 -8.09 -0.36 -19.53
N VAL A 79 -8.98 0.36 -18.85
CA VAL A 79 -10.41 0.29 -19.11
C VAL A 79 -10.71 1.43 -20.11
N PRO A 80 -10.87 1.14 -21.41
CA PRO A 80 -10.85 2.14 -22.48
C PRO A 80 -12.18 2.89 -22.61
N PHE A 81 -12.96 2.95 -21.55
CA PHE A 81 -14.24 3.61 -21.51
C PHE A 81 -14.16 4.92 -20.74
N GLU A 82 -14.79 5.94 -21.24
CA GLU A 82 -14.98 7.20 -20.54
C GLU A 82 -15.92 7.02 -19.36
N MET A 83 -15.79 7.90 -18.38
CA MET A 83 -16.66 7.98 -17.22
C MET A 83 -17.24 9.40 -17.16
N PRO A 84 -18.34 9.66 -17.89
CA PRO A 84 -18.93 10.98 -17.94
C PRO A 84 -19.49 11.40 -16.57
N ILE A 85 -19.28 12.67 -16.23
CA ILE A 85 -19.91 13.28 -15.07
C ILE A 85 -21.33 13.67 -15.47
N LEU A 86 -22.32 13.14 -14.76
CA LEU A 86 -23.74 13.39 -14.97
C LEU A 86 -24.23 14.59 -14.14
N HIS A 87 -23.60 14.80 -12.98
CA HIS A 87 -23.90 15.92 -12.09
C HIS A 87 -22.65 16.29 -11.27
N LEU A 88 -22.47 17.57 -11.03
CA LEU A 88 -21.40 18.11 -10.18
C LEU A 88 -21.88 19.38 -9.51
N ASP A 89 -21.81 19.41 -8.18
CA ASP A 89 -21.97 20.59 -7.33
C ASP A 89 -20.93 20.59 -6.21
N ASP A 90 -21.09 21.44 -5.20
CA ASP A 90 -20.13 21.58 -4.11
C ASP A 90 -20.08 20.36 -3.19
N ASP A 91 -21.16 19.59 -3.10
CA ASP A 91 -21.32 18.47 -2.17
C ASP A 91 -21.32 17.10 -2.87
N LEU A 92 -21.68 17.02 -4.13
CA LEU A 92 -21.97 15.77 -4.81
C LEU A 92 -21.43 15.73 -6.24
N VAL A 93 -20.82 14.61 -6.59
CA VAL A 93 -20.51 14.26 -7.97
C VAL A 93 -21.18 12.93 -8.34
N VAL A 94 -21.93 12.92 -9.45
CA VAL A 94 -22.55 11.72 -10.01
C VAL A 94 -21.89 11.39 -11.34
N VAL A 95 -21.47 10.16 -11.50
CA VAL A 95 -20.81 9.69 -12.73
C VAL A 95 -21.48 8.44 -13.29
N ASP A 96 -21.45 8.29 -14.60
CA ASP A 96 -21.80 7.03 -15.26
C ASP A 96 -20.56 6.13 -15.27
N LYS A 97 -20.49 5.23 -14.30
CA LYS A 97 -19.35 4.33 -14.15
C LYS A 97 -19.41 3.20 -15.17
N PRO A 98 -18.42 3.07 -16.06
CA PRO A 98 -18.42 2.03 -17.06
C PRO A 98 -18.32 0.64 -16.42
N HIS A 99 -18.82 -0.37 -17.16
CA HIS A 99 -18.65 -1.76 -16.77
C HIS A 99 -17.17 -2.11 -16.63
N PHE A 100 -16.86 -3.07 -15.76
CA PHE A 100 -15.51 -3.56 -15.45
C PHE A 100 -14.57 -2.55 -14.77
N LEU A 101 -14.94 -1.28 -14.64
CA LEU A 101 -14.17 -0.34 -13.84
C LEU A 101 -14.47 -0.56 -12.35
N ALA A 102 -13.45 -0.85 -11.54
CA ALA A 102 -13.62 -0.94 -10.09
C ALA A 102 -13.99 0.41 -9.50
N THR A 103 -14.82 0.44 -8.45
CA THR A 103 -15.21 1.72 -7.81
C THR A 103 -14.06 2.30 -6.99
N MET A 104 -13.36 1.44 -6.23
CA MET A 104 -12.29 1.84 -5.31
C MET A 104 -11.04 0.98 -5.52
N PRO A 105 -9.85 1.50 -5.16
CA PRO A 105 -8.62 0.71 -5.15
C PRO A 105 -8.75 -0.54 -4.29
N ARG A 106 -8.50 -1.70 -4.88
CA ARG A 106 -8.48 -2.99 -4.18
C ARG A 106 -7.66 -4.03 -4.94
N GLY A 107 -6.80 -4.76 -4.22
CA GLY A 107 -6.02 -5.85 -4.81
C GLY A 107 -5.08 -5.38 -5.91
N ALA A 108 -5.30 -5.88 -7.13
CA ALA A 108 -4.52 -5.53 -8.31
C ALA A 108 -5.02 -4.25 -9.01
N HIS A 109 -6.21 -3.76 -8.66
CA HIS A 109 -6.78 -2.55 -9.24
C HIS A 109 -6.54 -1.37 -8.30
N VAL A 110 -5.60 -0.52 -8.61
CA VAL A 110 -5.20 0.63 -7.79
C VAL A 110 -5.38 1.93 -8.55
N ALA A 111 -4.87 2.03 -9.77
CA ALA A 111 -4.94 3.23 -10.58
C ALA A 111 -6.19 3.27 -11.48
N GLN A 112 -6.60 2.12 -12.01
CA GLN A 112 -7.77 2.00 -12.88
C GLN A 112 -9.04 1.77 -12.04
N THR A 113 -9.46 2.81 -11.31
CA THR A 113 -10.70 2.81 -10.52
C THR A 113 -11.47 4.10 -10.74
N ALA A 114 -12.79 4.06 -10.53
CA ALA A 114 -13.63 5.24 -10.66
C ALA A 114 -13.18 6.37 -9.74
N LEU A 115 -12.88 6.05 -8.48
CA LEU A 115 -12.40 7.01 -7.50
C LEU A 115 -11.11 7.70 -7.95
N VAL A 116 -10.10 6.93 -8.37
CA VAL A 116 -8.80 7.52 -8.76
C VAL A 116 -8.93 8.34 -10.05
N ARG A 117 -9.71 7.88 -11.03
CA ARG A 117 -9.98 8.65 -12.25
C ARG A 117 -10.68 9.97 -11.94
N LEU A 118 -11.68 9.93 -11.05
CA LEU A 118 -12.46 11.11 -10.68
C LEU A 118 -11.62 12.12 -9.91
N ARG A 119 -10.81 11.69 -8.95
CA ARG A 119 -9.88 12.54 -8.22
C ARG A 119 -8.90 13.26 -9.15
N ARG A 120 -8.36 12.53 -10.14
CA ARG A 120 -7.48 13.12 -11.16
C ARG A 120 -8.22 14.12 -12.06
N GLN A 121 -9.45 13.80 -12.45
CA GLN A 121 -10.25 14.65 -13.33
C GLN A 121 -10.68 15.95 -12.65
N LEU A 122 -10.96 15.90 -11.33
CA LEU A 122 -11.38 17.05 -10.54
C LEU A 122 -10.22 17.74 -9.80
N ASP A 123 -9.01 17.19 -9.88
CA ASP A 123 -7.84 17.63 -9.10
C ASP A 123 -8.14 17.76 -7.60
N SER A 124 -8.84 16.76 -7.04
CA SER A 124 -9.30 16.77 -5.64
C SER A 124 -9.18 15.41 -4.99
N ASP A 125 -8.52 15.36 -3.83
CA ASP A 125 -8.42 14.16 -2.99
C ASP A 125 -9.61 13.98 -2.02
N GLU A 126 -10.48 14.98 -1.91
CA GLU A 126 -11.63 14.95 -1.00
C GLU A 126 -12.76 14.06 -1.48
N VAL A 127 -12.77 13.72 -2.78
CA VAL A 127 -13.78 12.84 -3.35
C VAL A 127 -13.76 11.48 -2.68
N ALA A 128 -14.91 11.07 -2.14
CA ALA A 128 -15.12 9.78 -1.51
C ALA A 128 -16.39 9.10 -2.06
N PRO A 129 -16.39 7.77 -2.22
CA PRO A 129 -17.58 7.07 -2.72
C PRO A 129 -18.65 6.97 -1.65
N ALA A 130 -19.88 7.34 -1.99
CA ALA A 130 -21.04 7.16 -1.12
C ALA A 130 -21.48 5.67 -1.03
N HIS A 131 -21.20 4.89 -2.09
CA HIS A 131 -21.49 3.44 -2.14
C HIS A 131 -20.50 2.72 -3.07
N ARG A 132 -20.55 1.40 -3.08
CA ARG A 132 -19.71 0.54 -3.92
C ARG A 132 -20.61 -0.30 -4.83
N LEU A 133 -20.73 0.11 -6.05
CA LEU A 133 -21.38 -0.66 -7.11
C LEU A 133 -20.34 -1.32 -8.00
#